data_eb53effbffcaee151c999ace5b33b62a
#
_entry.id   eb53effbffcaee151c999ace5b33b62a
#
_cell.length_a   1.000
_cell.length_b   1.000
_cell.length_c   1.000
_cell.angle_alpha   90.00
_cell.angle_beta   90.00
_cell.angle_gamma   90.00
#
_symmetry.space_group_name_H-M   'P 1'
#
loop_
_entity.id
_entity.type
_entity.pdbx_description
1 polymer ?
#
loop_
_entity_poly.entity_id
_entity_poly.type
_entity_poly.pdbx_seq_one_letter_code
_entity_poly.pdbx_strand_id
1 'polypeptide(L)'
;ECPMCGFEFGKDDDSQLEEFSMTEVDLLDRSPFRWMDIFGTGKCVTATGFNGFSMVIDVGELSCGLVKRSGGRIRMISIGTRKQAIASADDFLREIEDSNSAKKGRRWLNERISDKQREMLSRNGVQVSGFDFSWTKYKAACYLNYLWNKGRVDDMVNNVREKHEKR
;
A
#
# COMPACT_ATOMS: atom_id res chain seq x y z
N GLU A 1 42.13 -13.82 0.77
CA GLU A 1 41.91 -14.86 1.76
C GLU A 1 42.30 -14.35 3.16
N CYS A 2 41.39 -14.48 4.13
CA CYS A 2 41.66 -14.11 5.51
C CYS A 2 42.61 -15.13 6.15
N PRO A 3 43.79 -14.71 6.69
CA PRO A 3 44.75 -15.65 7.27
C PRO A 3 44.26 -16.33 8.56
N MET A 4 43.20 -15.84 9.16
CA MET A 4 42.66 -16.36 10.43
C MET A 4 41.51 -17.35 10.24
N CYS A 5 40.69 -17.24 9.22
CA CYS A 5 39.51 -18.06 9.00
C CYS A 5 39.38 -18.66 7.59
N GLY A 6 40.35 -18.38 6.69
CA GLY A 6 40.32 -18.86 5.31
C GLY A 6 39.28 -18.21 4.41
N PHE A 7 38.63 -17.14 4.87
CA PHE A 7 37.59 -16.45 4.11
C PHE A 7 38.19 -15.71 2.90
N GLU A 8 37.68 -16.02 1.72
CA GLU A 8 38.06 -15.33 0.50
C GLU A 8 37.16 -14.12 0.28
N PHE A 9 37.76 -12.91 0.27
CA PHE A 9 37.03 -11.69 -0.03
C PHE A 9 36.88 -11.53 -1.56
N GLY A 10 35.66 -11.36 -2.02
CA GLY A 10 35.39 -10.83 -3.36
C GLY A 10 34.97 -11.81 -4.44
N LYS A 11 34.55 -13.03 -4.11
CA LYS A 11 34.03 -13.97 -5.13
C LYS A 11 32.50 -14.15 -5.13
N ASP A 12 31.78 -13.63 -4.13
CA ASP A 12 30.35 -13.94 -3.96
C ASP A 12 29.45 -12.70 -3.78
N ASP A 13 29.93 -11.51 -4.19
CA ASP A 13 29.17 -10.28 -3.93
C ASP A 13 27.83 -10.18 -4.65
N ASP A 14 27.73 -10.73 -5.87
CA ASP A 14 26.50 -10.60 -6.65
C ASP A 14 25.39 -11.55 -6.19
N SER A 15 25.74 -12.76 -5.77
CA SER A 15 24.75 -13.73 -5.28
C SER A 15 24.25 -13.40 -3.86
N GLN A 16 25.12 -12.84 -3.04
CA GLN A 16 24.70 -12.41 -1.68
C GLN A 16 23.85 -11.14 -1.69
N LEU A 17 24.07 -10.26 -2.66
CA LEU A 17 23.21 -9.08 -2.84
C LEU A 17 21.80 -9.47 -3.27
N GLU A 18 21.63 -10.53 -4.03
CA GLU A 18 20.30 -11.06 -4.36
C GLU A 18 19.60 -11.71 -3.15
N GLU A 19 20.36 -12.38 -2.28
CA GLU A 19 19.80 -12.95 -1.03
C GLU A 19 19.35 -11.88 -0.03
N PHE A 20 19.96 -10.70 -0.06
CA PHE A 20 19.57 -9.57 0.80
C PHE A 20 18.48 -8.67 0.17
N SER A 21 18.09 -8.90 -1.09
CA SER A 21 16.99 -8.14 -1.68
C SER A 21 15.68 -8.48 -0.97
N MET A 22 15.04 -7.46 -0.39
CA MET A 22 13.74 -7.63 0.25
C MET A 22 12.70 -8.01 -0.79
N THR A 23 11.98 -9.11 -0.55
CA THR A 23 10.82 -9.49 -1.35
C THR A 23 9.67 -8.52 -1.07
N GLU A 24 8.67 -8.50 -1.95
CA GLU A 24 7.44 -7.73 -1.74
C GLU A 24 6.75 -8.10 -0.41
N VAL A 25 6.70 -9.40 -0.10
CA VAL A 25 6.12 -9.90 1.14
C VAL A 25 6.88 -9.37 2.35
N ASP A 26 8.22 -9.36 2.29
CA ASP A 26 9.06 -8.84 3.36
C ASP A 26 8.83 -7.33 3.58
N LEU A 27 8.65 -6.56 2.50
CA LEU A 27 8.35 -5.13 2.59
C LEU A 27 7.02 -4.89 3.31
N LEU A 28 5.99 -5.64 2.97
CA LEU A 28 4.67 -5.53 3.58
C LEU A 28 4.70 -5.99 5.05
N ASP A 29 5.41 -7.07 5.35
CA ASP A 29 5.51 -7.60 6.72
C ASP A 29 6.30 -6.68 7.66
N ARG A 30 7.35 -6.04 7.16
CA ARG A 30 8.18 -5.11 7.93
C ARG A 30 7.57 -3.71 8.08
N SER A 31 6.61 -3.37 7.24
CA SER A 31 5.90 -2.10 7.37
C SER A 31 5.24 -1.98 8.75
N PRO A 32 5.34 -0.83 9.41
CA PRO A 32 4.58 -0.59 10.64
C PRO A 32 3.08 -0.46 10.40
N PHE A 33 2.67 -0.30 9.14
CA PHE A 33 1.27 -0.16 8.75
C PHE A 33 0.69 -1.47 8.24
N ARG A 34 -0.63 -1.59 8.32
CA ARG A 34 -1.35 -2.74 7.75
C ARG A 34 -1.74 -2.43 6.31
N TRP A 35 -1.09 -3.08 5.37
CA TRP A 35 -1.44 -3.03 3.96
C TRP A 35 -2.61 -3.96 3.67
N MET A 36 -3.65 -3.43 3.03
CA MET A 36 -4.88 -4.15 2.72
C MET A 36 -5.05 -4.30 1.21
N ASP A 37 -5.30 -5.53 0.76
CA ASP A 37 -5.79 -5.79 -0.59
C ASP A 37 -7.31 -5.60 -0.60
N ILE A 38 -7.74 -4.40 -0.95
CA ILE A 38 -9.16 -4.00 -0.82
C ILE A 38 -10.10 -4.72 -1.78
N PHE A 39 -9.62 -5.23 -2.90
CA PHE A 39 -10.43 -5.95 -3.89
C PHE A 39 -10.20 -7.46 -3.90
N GLY A 40 -9.25 -7.97 -3.15
CA GLY A 40 -8.92 -9.39 -3.10
C GLY A 40 -8.21 -9.93 -4.34
N THR A 41 -7.79 -9.05 -5.27
CA THR A 41 -7.13 -9.43 -6.54
C THR A 41 -5.61 -9.32 -6.50
N GLY A 42 -5.04 -8.74 -5.46
CA GLY A 42 -3.64 -8.42 -5.35
C GLY A 42 -3.19 -7.19 -6.16
N LYS A 43 -4.07 -6.63 -6.99
CA LYS A 43 -3.75 -5.52 -7.90
C LYS A 43 -3.79 -4.14 -7.26
N CYS A 44 -4.44 -4.01 -6.13
CA CYS A 44 -4.55 -2.74 -5.41
C CYS A 44 -4.40 -2.98 -3.92
N VAL A 45 -3.30 -2.54 -3.37
CA VAL A 45 -3.05 -2.58 -1.92
C VAL A 45 -2.98 -1.16 -1.37
N THR A 46 -3.54 -0.95 -0.20
CA THR A 46 -3.58 0.37 0.43
C THR A 46 -3.32 0.29 1.92
N ALA A 47 -2.71 1.31 2.45
CA ALA A 47 -2.52 1.50 3.88
C ALA A 47 -2.97 2.91 4.27
N THR A 48 -3.71 3.00 5.35
CA THR A 48 -4.31 4.24 5.84
C THR A 48 -3.77 4.61 7.21
N GLY A 49 -3.41 5.87 7.36
CA GLY A 49 -3.08 6.49 8.64
C GLY A 49 -4.09 7.57 9.01
N PHE A 50 -3.76 8.36 10.04
CA PHE A 50 -4.56 9.51 10.44
C PHE A 50 -4.24 10.77 9.66
N ASN A 51 -3.00 10.89 9.17
CA ASN A 51 -2.52 12.08 8.43
C ASN A 51 -2.54 11.90 6.92
N GLY A 52 -2.92 10.73 6.43
CA GLY A 52 -3.02 10.44 5.00
C GLY A 52 -3.11 8.96 4.71
N PHE A 53 -2.99 8.61 3.44
CA PHE A 53 -2.96 7.22 3.01
C PHE A 53 -2.03 7.01 1.82
N SER A 54 -1.65 5.78 1.60
CA SER A 54 -0.87 5.34 0.44
C SER A 54 -1.57 4.17 -0.25
N MET A 55 -1.37 4.09 -1.56
CA MET A 55 -1.97 3.07 -2.40
C MET A 55 -0.98 2.63 -3.46
N VAL A 56 -0.94 1.35 -3.74
CA VAL A 56 -0.16 0.78 -4.84
C VAL A 56 -1.10 0.04 -5.77
N ILE A 57 -1.11 0.43 -7.03
CA ILE A 57 -1.99 -0.14 -8.07
C ILE A 57 -1.15 -0.68 -9.21
N ASP A 58 -1.44 -1.91 -9.61
CA ASP A 58 -0.85 -2.51 -10.80
C ASP A 58 -1.53 -2.00 -12.07
N VAL A 59 -0.72 -1.57 -13.03
CA VAL A 59 -1.17 -1.12 -14.35
C VAL A 59 -0.38 -1.87 -15.41
N GLY A 60 -0.90 -3.01 -15.86
CA GLY A 60 -0.18 -3.93 -16.71
C GLY A 60 1.06 -4.49 -16.01
N GLU A 61 2.24 -4.29 -16.58
CA GLU A 61 3.51 -4.72 -16.00
C GLU A 61 4.12 -3.73 -14.99
N LEU A 62 3.55 -2.52 -14.92
CA LEU A 62 3.99 -1.46 -14.03
C LEU A 62 3.14 -1.40 -12.77
N SER A 63 3.72 -0.87 -11.71
CA SER A 63 3.02 -0.55 -10.47
C SER A 63 3.16 0.93 -10.17
N CYS A 64 2.09 1.56 -9.73
CA CYS A 64 2.02 2.98 -9.41
C CYS A 64 1.83 3.16 -7.91
N GLY A 65 2.66 3.99 -7.32
CA GLY A 65 2.50 4.45 -5.94
C GLY A 65 1.74 5.78 -5.90
N LEU A 66 0.58 5.78 -5.27
CA LEU A 66 -0.29 6.93 -5.11
C LEU A 66 -0.39 7.29 -3.63
N VAL A 67 -0.31 8.56 -3.31
CA VAL A 67 -0.33 9.03 -1.92
C VAL A 67 -1.21 10.26 -1.78
N LYS A 68 -1.78 10.43 -0.60
CA LYS A 68 -2.55 11.61 -0.25
C LYS A 68 -2.30 11.99 1.22
N ARG A 69 -1.99 13.25 1.45
CA ARG A 69 -2.00 13.86 2.77
C ARG A 69 -3.40 14.33 3.11
N SER A 70 -3.78 14.25 4.38
CA SER A 70 -5.06 14.79 4.86
C SER A 70 -5.19 16.25 4.48
N GLY A 71 -6.30 16.63 3.82
CA GLY A 71 -6.51 17.97 3.29
C GLY A 71 -5.79 18.30 1.99
N GLY A 72 -4.91 17.42 1.51
CA GLY A 72 -4.20 17.57 0.24
C GLY A 72 -4.90 16.88 -0.93
N ARG A 73 -4.20 16.82 -2.05
CA ARG A 73 -4.65 16.09 -3.24
C ARG A 73 -3.89 14.81 -3.40
N ILE A 74 -4.55 13.77 -3.93
CA ILE A 74 -3.87 12.54 -4.31
C ILE A 74 -2.86 12.82 -5.42
N ARG A 75 -1.68 12.24 -5.31
CA ARG A 75 -0.60 12.37 -6.29
C ARG A 75 0.13 11.05 -6.49
N MET A 76 0.72 10.91 -7.65
CA MET A 76 1.55 9.74 -7.98
C MET A 76 3.01 10.06 -7.65
N ILE A 77 3.64 9.21 -6.84
CA ILE A 77 5.04 9.40 -6.42
C ILE A 77 5.99 8.37 -7.01
N SER A 78 5.46 7.29 -7.57
CA SER A 78 6.28 6.20 -8.11
C SER A 78 5.57 5.51 -9.25
N ILE A 79 6.34 5.19 -10.29
CA ILE A 79 5.94 4.32 -11.40
C ILE A 79 7.12 3.39 -11.66
N GLY A 80 6.91 2.09 -11.61
CA GLY A 80 7.97 1.14 -11.83
C GLY A 80 7.63 -0.26 -11.34
N THR A 81 8.56 -0.91 -10.70
CA THR A 81 8.32 -2.24 -10.12
C THR A 81 7.40 -2.13 -8.90
N ARG A 82 6.73 -3.22 -8.59
CA ARG A 82 5.86 -3.29 -7.43
C ARG A 82 6.62 -3.04 -6.12
N LYS A 83 7.84 -3.57 -6.00
CA LYS A 83 8.71 -3.30 -4.84
C LYS A 83 9.01 -1.81 -4.66
N GLN A 84 9.36 -1.14 -5.74
CA GLN A 84 9.63 0.31 -5.71
C GLN A 84 8.39 1.12 -5.32
N ALA A 85 7.24 0.76 -5.87
CA ALA A 85 5.98 1.42 -5.56
C ALA A 85 5.60 1.24 -4.08
N ILE A 86 5.71 0.02 -3.55
CA ILE A 86 5.44 -0.29 -2.14
C ILE A 86 6.40 0.46 -1.23
N ALA A 87 7.71 0.40 -1.51
CA ALA A 87 8.72 1.08 -0.72
C ALA A 87 8.49 2.59 -0.65
N SER A 88 8.23 3.23 -1.79
CA SER A 88 7.96 4.67 -1.86
C SER A 88 6.69 5.05 -1.12
N ALA A 89 5.64 4.27 -1.27
CA ALA A 89 4.35 4.52 -0.62
C ALA A 89 4.43 4.31 0.90
N ASP A 90 5.17 3.30 1.35
CA ASP A 90 5.41 3.04 2.77
C ASP A 90 6.26 4.14 3.43
N ASP A 91 7.31 4.58 2.75
CA ASP A 91 8.16 5.69 3.21
C ASP A 91 7.37 6.98 3.37
N PHE A 92 6.44 7.25 2.47
CA PHE A 92 5.55 8.41 2.59
C PHE A 92 4.70 8.34 3.87
N LEU A 93 4.10 7.20 4.18
CA LEU A 93 3.34 7.03 5.41
C LEU A 93 4.21 7.18 6.65
N ARG A 94 5.41 6.61 6.66
CA ARG A 94 6.35 6.76 7.78
C ARG A 94 6.74 8.21 8.02
N GLU A 95 6.84 9.01 6.97
CA GLU A 95 7.15 10.42 7.06
C GLU A 95 6.01 11.24 7.68
N ILE A 96 4.77 10.97 7.29
CA ILE A 96 3.62 11.78 7.73
C ILE A 96 2.94 11.29 9.01
N GLU A 97 3.13 10.02 9.39
CA GLU A 97 2.48 9.41 10.56
C GLU A 97 3.39 9.41 11.77
N ASP A 98 3.22 10.42 12.61
CA ASP A 98 3.96 10.52 13.88
C ASP A 98 3.35 9.68 15.00
N SER A 99 2.05 9.37 14.88
CA SER A 99 1.31 8.65 15.91
C SER A 99 1.43 7.14 15.75
N ASN A 100 1.71 6.44 16.84
CA ASN A 100 1.63 4.99 16.89
C ASN A 100 0.21 4.45 16.69
N SER A 101 -0.81 5.30 16.75
CA SER A 101 -2.21 4.91 16.64
C SER A 101 -2.61 4.36 15.27
N ALA A 102 -1.90 4.77 14.21
CA ALA A 102 -2.14 4.30 12.84
C ALA A 102 -1.43 2.98 12.52
N LYS A 103 -0.52 2.54 13.36
CA LYS A 103 0.31 1.35 13.08
C LYS A 103 -0.45 0.05 13.27
N LYS A 104 -0.03 -0.98 12.53
CA LYS A 104 -0.58 -2.33 12.69
C LYS A 104 -0.39 -2.82 14.14
N GLY A 105 -1.30 -3.64 14.59
CA GLY A 105 -1.32 -4.11 15.98
C GLY A 105 -2.18 -3.26 16.91
N ARG A 106 -2.65 -2.11 16.48
CA ARG A 106 -3.60 -1.33 17.24
C ARG A 106 -4.99 -1.95 17.19
N ARG A 107 -5.67 -1.94 18.33
CA ARG A 107 -6.96 -2.60 18.52
C ARG A 107 -8.03 -2.13 17.54
N TRP A 108 -8.08 -0.84 17.26
CA TRP A 108 -9.12 -0.26 16.41
C TRP A 108 -9.13 -0.83 14.97
N LEU A 109 -7.96 -1.30 14.47
CA LEU A 109 -7.86 -1.90 13.15
C LEU A 109 -8.72 -3.16 13.02
N ASN A 110 -8.92 -3.88 14.12
CA ASN A 110 -9.68 -5.12 14.16
C ASN A 110 -11.11 -4.91 14.69
N GLU A 111 -11.47 -3.69 15.09
CA GLU A 111 -12.82 -3.40 15.52
C GLU A 111 -13.79 -3.51 14.35
N ARG A 112 -14.99 -3.97 14.65
CA ARG A 112 -16.07 -4.10 13.67
C ARG A 112 -16.37 -2.75 13.03
N ILE A 113 -16.69 -2.77 11.72
CA ILE A 113 -17.14 -1.59 10.96
C ILE A 113 -18.23 -0.82 11.72
N SER A 114 -18.14 0.51 11.75
CA SER A 114 -19.16 1.35 12.36
C SER A 114 -20.38 1.50 11.45
N ASP A 115 -21.53 1.82 12.04
CA ASP A 115 -22.76 2.08 11.28
C ASP A 115 -22.58 3.24 10.31
N LYS A 116 -21.85 4.29 10.72
CA LYS A 116 -21.54 5.43 9.87
C LYS A 116 -20.70 5.05 8.66
N GLN A 117 -19.69 4.22 8.86
CA GLN A 117 -18.87 3.71 7.74
C GLN A 117 -19.68 2.85 6.79
N ARG A 118 -20.54 1.99 7.33
CA ARG A 118 -21.45 1.15 6.54
C ARG A 118 -22.39 1.99 5.68
N GLU A 119 -22.96 3.04 6.25
CA GLU A 119 -23.81 3.99 5.53
C GLU A 119 -23.05 4.71 4.41
N MET A 120 -21.84 5.20 4.68
CA MET A 120 -20.99 5.84 3.67
C MET A 120 -20.63 4.89 2.52
N LEU A 121 -20.31 3.63 2.81
CA LEU A 121 -20.06 2.61 1.80
C LEU A 121 -21.33 2.36 0.96
N SER A 122 -22.48 2.23 1.61
CA SER A 122 -23.76 2.04 0.92
C SER A 122 -24.08 3.18 -0.05
N ARG A 123 -23.84 4.42 0.35
CA ARG A 123 -24.02 5.60 -0.51
C ARG A 123 -23.12 5.58 -1.74
N ASN A 124 -21.99 4.89 -1.67
CA ASN A 124 -21.04 4.72 -2.77
C ASN A 124 -21.22 3.39 -3.52
N GLY A 125 -22.34 2.71 -3.32
CA GLY A 125 -22.67 1.47 -4.03
C GLY A 125 -22.07 0.19 -3.45
N VAL A 126 -21.46 0.26 -2.27
CA VAL A 126 -20.88 -0.91 -1.60
C VAL A 126 -21.78 -1.35 -0.45
N GLN A 127 -22.42 -2.50 -0.62
CA GLN A 127 -23.27 -3.08 0.41
C GLN A 127 -22.49 -3.98 1.35
N VAL A 128 -22.60 -3.74 2.64
CA VAL A 128 -21.98 -4.55 3.69
C VAL A 128 -23.08 -5.21 4.50
N SER A 129 -23.15 -6.54 4.44
CA SER A 129 -24.09 -7.31 5.22
C SER A 129 -23.81 -7.17 6.72
N GLY A 130 -24.87 -7.08 7.55
CA GLY A 130 -24.75 -7.10 9.00
C GLY A 130 -24.12 -8.39 9.55
N PHE A 131 -24.11 -9.45 8.76
CA PHE A 131 -23.52 -10.76 9.11
C PHE A 131 -22.11 -10.96 8.56
N ASP A 132 -21.58 -10.00 7.78
CA ASP A 132 -20.24 -10.06 7.26
C ASP A 132 -19.25 -9.49 8.28
N PHE A 133 -18.61 -10.37 9.04
CA PHE A 133 -17.61 -10.02 10.05
C PHE A 133 -16.22 -9.75 9.51
N SER A 134 -15.99 -9.92 8.19
CA SER A 134 -14.72 -9.61 7.55
C SER A 134 -14.44 -8.11 7.45
N TRP A 135 -15.48 -7.28 7.53
CA TRP A 135 -15.37 -5.84 7.50
C TRP A 135 -14.99 -5.27 8.88
N THR A 136 -13.78 -4.71 8.93
CA THR A 136 -13.28 -3.97 10.08
C THR A 136 -13.36 -2.47 9.84
N LYS A 137 -13.20 -1.65 10.88
CA LYS A 137 -13.07 -0.20 10.74
C LYS A 137 -11.94 0.18 9.81
N TYR A 138 -10.81 -0.53 9.89
CA TYR A 138 -9.64 -0.28 9.05
C TYR A 138 -9.91 -0.61 7.57
N LYS A 139 -10.47 -1.77 7.30
CA LYS A 139 -10.85 -2.15 5.92
C LYS A 139 -11.81 -1.13 5.32
N ALA A 140 -12.80 -0.69 6.08
CA ALA A 140 -13.74 0.33 5.65
C ALA A 140 -13.06 1.67 5.37
N ALA A 141 -12.13 2.10 6.23
CA ALA A 141 -11.36 3.33 6.03
C ALA A 141 -10.52 3.27 4.75
N CYS A 142 -9.82 2.17 4.51
CA CYS A 142 -9.05 1.95 3.29
C CYS A 142 -9.93 2.00 2.03
N TYR A 143 -11.06 1.33 2.08
CA TYR A 143 -12.00 1.28 0.95
C TYR A 143 -12.63 2.65 0.66
N LEU A 144 -13.04 3.38 1.70
CA LEU A 144 -13.60 4.73 1.58
C LEU A 144 -12.58 5.71 1.00
N ASN A 145 -11.32 5.65 1.43
CA ASN A 145 -10.25 6.47 0.85
C ASN A 145 -10.10 6.25 -0.66
N TYR A 146 -10.21 5.00 -1.10
CA TYR A 146 -10.23 4.69 -2.54
C TYR A 146 -11.45 5.29 -3.23
N LEU A 147 -12.65 5.05 -2.70
CA LEU A 147 -13.91 5.51 -3.32
C LEU A 147 -13.98 7.02 -3.46
N TRP A 148 -13.57 7.77 -2.45
CA TRP A 148 -13.56 9.23 -2.48
C TRP A 148 -12.56 9.82 -3.47
N ASN A 149 -11.54 9.07 -3.85
CA ASN A 149 -10.50 9.51 -4.77
C ASN A 149 -10.54 8.76 -6.11
N LYS A 150 -11.53 7.91 -6.32
CA LYS A 150 -11.64 7.01 -7.47
C LYS A 150 -11.49 7.72 -8.83
N GLY A 151 -12.16 8.84 -9.03
CA GLY A 151 -12.08 9.58 -10.28
C GLY A 151 -10.66 10.02 -10.62
N ARG A 152 -9.92 10.56 -9.66
CA ARG A 152 -8.53 10.97 -9.85
C ARG A 152 -7.57 9.79 -9.99
N VAL A 153 -7.80 8.73 -9.22
CA VAL A 153 -7.04 7.49 -9.34
C VAL A 153 -7.19 6.90 -10.73
N ASP A 154 -8.42 6.81 -11.22
CA ASP A 154 -8.71 6.28 -12.55
C ASP A 154 -8.04 7.13 -13.65
N ASP A 155 -8.10 8.45 -13.56
CA ASP A 155 -7.45 9.36 -14.50
C ASP A 155 -5.93 9.18 -14.54
N MET A 156 -5.29 9.09 -13.38
CA MET A 156 -3.84 8.88 -13.27
C MET A 156 -3.43 7.51 -13.82
N VAL A 157 -4.16 6.47 -13.49
CA VAL A 157 -3.91 5.09 -13.95
C VAL A 157 -4.10 4.99 -15.47
N ASN A 158 -5.14 5.61 -16.01
CA ASN A 158 -5.37 5.63 -17.45
C ASN A 158 -4.27 6.38 -18.20
N ASN A 159 -3.79 7.49 -17.66
CA ASN A 159 -2.66 8.23 -18.23
C ASN A 159 -1.38 7.38 -18.29
N VAL A 160 -1.09 6.61 -17.25
CA VAL A 160 0.06 5.69 -17.23
C VAL A 160 -0.13 4.58 -18.27
N ARG A 161 -1.31 4.00 -18.33
CA ARG A 161 -1.66 2.95 -19.30
C ARG A 161 -1.47 3.43 -20.73
N GLU A 162 -2.01 4.58 -21.08
CA GLU A 162 -1.88 5.17 -22.42
C GLU A 162 -0.43 5.44 -22.80
N LYS A 163 0.37 6.00 -21.89
CA LYS A 163 1.80 6.25 -22.12
C LYS A 163 2.59 4.94 -22.30
N HIS A 164 2.22 3.90 -21.58
CA HIS A 164 2.89 2.60 -21.68
C HIS A 164 2.53 1.86 -22.98
N GLU A 165 1.28 1.93 -23.43
CA GLU A 165 0.83 1.33 -24.67
C GLU A 165 1.39 2.02 -25.93
N LYS A 166 1.74 3.31 -25.85
CA LYS A 166 2.36 4.08 -26.94
C LYS A 166 3.86 3.83 -27.13
N ARG A 167 4.46 3.09 -26.22
CA ARG A 167 5.87 2.68 -26.29
C ARG A 167 5.97 1.23 -26.72
#